data_0c7ad6501fce53fcd5d36a4541bd206b
#
_entry.id   0c7ad6501fce53fcd5d36a4541bd206b
#
_cell.length_a   1.000
_cell.length_b   1.000
_cell.length_c   1.000
_cell.angle_alpha   90.00
_cell.angle_beta   90.00
_cell.angle_gamma   90.00
#
_symmetry.space_group_name_H-M   'P 1'
#
loop_
_entity.id
_entity.type
_entity.pdbx_description
1 polymer ?
#
loop_
_entity_poly.entity_id
_entity_poly.type
_entity_poly.pdbx_seq_one_letter_code
_entity_poly.pdbx_strand_id
1 'polypeptide(L)'
;LSALLGIAPALLHDYKSVDLMFAVAEMREVKSAEEVAQMEDAFHIGYAMHTTAMRMCRAGVVEREIAGAIEGVAKSMGLGVSFPSIVSQHGETLHNLNSEGVLADGRLLLVDAGGENRMNYCYDHTRTYPVSGRFTAQQREIYDIVLACHDHIARIVRPGMMYMQEVHLEAYRKLAEGLVGVGLLKGSADDAVAAGAMYLFMPHGLGHGLGMDVHDCENIGERSFDYSLVAERAAQSATCLHRATWRLRPGTILSDEPGIYFIPALVDKCEAEGKFRGIVDYDLLRSRYLDFGGIRIEDDLLVTDTGCRILGDRTIPVTVEELEAVVGR
;
A
#
# COMPACT_ATOMS: atom_id res chain seq x y z
N LEU A 1 -30.48 -3.02 -9.79
CA LEU A 1 -30.71 -4.40 -9.37
C LEU A 1 -32.21 -4.63 -9.05
N SER A 2 -32.80 -3.80 -8.19
CA SER A 2 -34.25 -3.87 -7.83
C SER A 2 -35.14 -3.89 -9.07
N ALA A 3 -34.96 -2.94 -9.98
CA ALA A 3 -35.75 -2.86 -11.22
C ALA A 3 -35.50 -4.11 -12.14
N LEU A 4 -34.29 -4.62 -12.19
CA LEU A 4 -33.92 -5.79 -13.00
C LEU A 4 -34.55 -7.07 -12.46
N LEU A 5 -34.58 -7.23 -11.14
CA LEU A 5 -35.07 -8.43 -10.47
C LEU A 5 -36.56 -8.36 -10.12
N GLY A 6 -37.22 -7.21 -10.28
CA GLY A 6 -38.59 -6.98 -9.83
C GLY A 6 -38.79 -7.06 -8.32
N ILE A 7 -37.72 -6.85 -7.54
CA ILE A 7 -37.73 -6.96 -6.07
C ILE A 7 -37.66 -5.56 -5.47
N ALA A 8 -38.51 -5.28 -4.47
CA ALA A 8 -38.44 -3.99 -3.75
C ALA A 8 -37.04 -3.77 -3.12
N PRO A 9 -36.50 -2.54 -3.17
CA PRO A 9 -35.14 -2.26 -2.64
C PRO A 9 -34.94 -2.73 -1.20
N ALA A 10 -35.93 -2.62 -0.35
CA ALA A 10 -35.88 -3.06 1.06
C ALA A 10 -35.73 -4.59 1.23
N LEU A 11 -36.11 -5.36 0.22
CA LEU A 11 -36.04 -6.83 0.26
C LEU A 11 -34.81 -7.42 -0.46
N LEU A 12 -34.03 -6.60 -1.14
CA LEU A 12 -32.85 -7.11 -1.87
C LEU A 12 -31.86 -7.83 -0.96
N HIS A 13 -31.74 -7.39 0.29
CA HIS A 13 -30.86 -8.01 1.27
C HIS A 13 -31.23 -9.49 1.54
N ASP A 14 -32.50 -9.85 1.50
CA ASP A 14 -33.00 -11.18 1.81
C ASP A 14 -32.74 -12.18 0.67
N TYR A 15 -32.42 -11.64 -0.53
CA TYR A 15 -32.11 -12.44 -1.72
C TYR A 15 -30.62 -12.65 -1.98
N LYS A 16 -29.75 -12.16 -1.09
CA LYS A 16 -28.31 -12.44 -1.22
C LYS A 16 -28.01 -13.91 -0.94
N SER A 17 -27.19 -14.51 -1.77
CA SER A 17 -26.66 -15.85 -1.53
C SER A 17 -25.25 -15.75 -0.94
N VAL A 18 -25.11 -16.09 0.32
CA VAL A 18 -23.80 -16.12 1.00
C VAL A 18 -22.92 -17.21 0.38
N ASP A 19 -23.50 -18.36 0.04
CA ASP A 19 -22.76 -19.46 -0.60
C ASP A 19 -22.19 -19.05 -1.96
N LEU A 20 -22.94 -18.25 -2.75
CA LEU A 20 -22.43 -17.73 -4.02
C LEU A 20 -21.31 -16.72 -3.78
N MET A 21 -21.42 -15.87 -2.75
CA MET A 21 -20.36 -14.92 -2.38
C MET A 21 -19.07 -15.67 -2.05
N PHE A 22 -19.13 -16.71 -1.22
CA PHE A 22 -17.98 -17.54 -0.90
C PHE A 22 -17.38 -18.23 -2.13
N ALA A 23 -18.22 -18.84 -2.97
CA ALA A 23 -17.77 -19.52 -4.17
C ALA A 23 -17.06 -18.56 -5.15
N VAL A 24 -17.57 -17.33 -5.32
CA VAL A 24 -16.94 -16.32 -6.16
C VAL A 24 -15.61 -15.84 -5.54
N ALA A 25 -15.58 -15.59 -4.23
CA ALA A 25 -14.35 -15.18 -3.55
C ALA A 25 -13.26 -16.26 -3.66
N GLU A 26 -13.60 -17.52 -3.43
CA GLU A 26 -12.67 -18.64 -3.54
C GLU A 26 -12.13 -18.82 -4.97
N MET A 27 -12.98 -18.63 -5.97
CA MET A 27 -12.57 -18.66 -7.38
C MET A 27 -11.61 -17.52 -7.74
N ARG A 28 -11.81 -16.32 -7.18
CA ARG A 28 -11.02 -15.13 -7.49
C ARG A 28 -9.72 -15.03 -6.70
N GLU A 29 -9.66 -15.66 -5.52
CA GLU A 29 -8.49 -15.61 -4.65
C GLU A 29 -7.25 -16.20 -5.32
N VAL A 30 -7.40 -17.38 -5.93
CA VAL A 30 -6.29 -18.10 -6.59
C VAL A 30 -6.38 -17.91 -8.09
N LYS A 31 -5.43 -17.20 -8.66
CA LYS A 31 -5.35 -16.87 -10.09
C LYS A 31 -4.82 -18.08 -10.87
N SER A 32 -5.45 -18.38 -12.01
CA SER A 32 -4.92 -19.30 -13.01
C SER A 32 -3.70 -18.70 -13.71
N ALA A 33 -2.99 -19.51 -14.49
CA ALA A 33 -1.83 -19.02 -15.25
C ALA A 33 -2.22 -17.94 -16.28
N GLU A 34 -3.42 -18.04 -16.85
CA GLU A 34 -3.96 -17.08 -17.81
C GLU A 34 -4.30 -15.75 -17.11
N GLU A 35 -4.85 -15.80 -15.90
CA GLU A 35 -5.14 -14.62 -15.08
C GLU A 35 -3.83 -13.95 -14.63
N VAL A 36 -2.83 -14.72 -14.21
CA VAL A 36 -1.49 -14.18 -13.91
C VAL A 36 -0.92 -13.46 -15.12
N ALA A 37 -1.07 -14.01 -16.33
CA ALA A 37 -0.61 -13.34 -17.55
C ALA A 37 -1.34 -12.01 -17.82
N GLN A 38 -2.63 -11.89 -17.43
CA GLN A 38 -3.35 -10.62 -17.49
C GLN A 38 -2.86 -9.61 -16.46
N MET A 39 -2.50 -10.06 -15.25
CA MET A 39 -1.89 -9.19 -14.23
C MET A 39 -0.52 -8.69 -14.70
N GLU A 40 0.28 -9.54 -15.35
CA GLU A 40 1.56 -9.15 -15.97
C GLU A 40 1.38 -8.14 -17.12
N ASP A 41 0.29 -8.25 -17.88
CA ASP A 41 -0.05 -7.25 -18.91
C ASP A 41 -0.43 -5.90 -18.27
N ALA A 42 -1.21 -5.91 -17.19
CA ALA A 42 -1.56 -4.71 -16.43
C ALA A 42 -0.33 -4.02 -15.81
N PHE A 43 0.68 -4.80 -15.38
CA PHE A 43 1.96 -4.28 -14.91
C PHE A 43 2.60 -3.29 -15.89
N HIS A 44 2.58 -3.57 -17.19
CA HIS A 44 3.19 -2.70 -18.19
C HIS A 44 2.55 -1.30 -18.23
N ILE A 45 1.24 -1.22 -17.92
CA ILE A 45 0.53 0.05 -17.79
C ILE A 45 1.06 0.80 -16.56
N GLY A 46 1.12 0.14 -15.39
CA GLY A 46 1.65 0.71 -14.16
C GLY A 46 3.10 1.18 -14.31
N TYR A 47 3.95 0.36 -14.93
CA TYR A 47 5.35 0.74 -15.23
C TYR A 47 5.44 2.03 -16.07
N ALA A 48 4.62 2.15 -17.10
CA ALA A 48 4.59 3.34 -17.95
C ALA A 48 4.06 4.57 -17.20
N MET A 49 3.06 4.40 -16.34
CA MET A 49 2.53 5.45 -15.47
C MET A 49 3.61 5.98 -14.53
N HIS A 50 4.25 5.10 -13.75
CA HIS A 50 5.26 5.49 -12.75
C HIS A 50 6.50 6.12 -13.38
N THR A 51 7.02 5.56 -14.46
CA THR A 51 8.18 6.15 -15.16
C THR A 51 7.84 7.50 -15.80
N THR A 52 6.60 7.72 -16.22
CA THR A 52 6.13 9.04 -16.68
C THR A 52 6.08 10.03 -15.51
N ALA A 53 5.50 9.65 -14.37
CA ALA A 53 5.45 10.49 -13.17
C ALA A 53 6.85 10.90 -12.70
N MET A 54 7.79 9.95 -12.64
CA MET A 54 9.18 10.20 -12.24
C MET A 54 9.86 11.23 -13.13
N ARG A 55 9.72 11.12 -14.46
CA ARG A 55 10.31 12.09 -15.42
C ARG A 55 9.71 13.47 -15.31
N MET A 56 8.43 13.58 -14.99
CA MET A 56 7.74 14.86 -14.83
C MET A 56 8.02 15.54 -13.50
N CYS A 57 8.47 14.80 -12.49
CA CYS A 57 8.67 15.30 -11.13
C CYS A 57 9.81 16.33 -11.07
N ARG A 58 9.45 17.58 -10.84
CA ARG A 58 10.39 18.68 -10.57
C ARG A 58 9.65 19.84 -9.91
N ALA A 59 10.38 20.69 -9.22
CA ALA A 59 9.82 21.88 -8.59
C ALA A 59 9.07 22.78 -9.60
N GLY A 60 7.95 23.32 -9.18
CA GLY A 60 7.09 24.19 -9.99
C GLY A 60 6.01 23.46 -10.80
N VAL A 61 6.09 22.13 -10.96
CA VAL A 61 5.02 21.33 -11.58
C VAL A 61 3.86 21.19 -10.57
N VAL A 62 2.64 21.22 -11.07
CA VAL A 62 1.44 20.99 -10.24
C VAL A 62 1.13 19.51 -10.21
N GLU A 63 0.79 18.96 -9.04
CA GLU A 63 0.49 17.54 -8.86
C GLU A 63 -0.51 17.00 -9.88
N ARG A 64 -1.58 17.76 -10.22
CA ARG A 64 -2.57 17.36 -11.22
C ARG A 64 -2.03 17.26 -12.66
N GLU A 65 -0.93 17.93 -12.98
CA GLU A 65 -0.31 17.79 -14.30
C GLU A 65 0.31 16.40 -14.44
N ILE A 66 0.91 15.90 -13.36
CA ILE A 66 1.43 14.53 -13.29
C ILE A 66 0.27 13.54 -13.28
N ALA A 67 -0.74 13.74 -12.41
CA ALA A 67 -1.92 12.88 -12.33
C ALA A 67 -2.59 12.73 -13.70
N GLY A 68 -2.89 13.84 -14.37
CA GLY A 68 -3.51 13.82 -15.71
C GLY A 68 -2.65 13.13 -16.77
N ALA A 69 -1.33 13.27 -16.70
CA ALA A 69 -0.43 12.61 -17.63
C ALA A 69 -0.42 11.08 -17.45
N ILE A 70 -0.29 10.60 -16.21
CA ILE A 70 -0.27 9.15 -15.93
C ILE A 70 -1.62 8.49 -16.17
N GLU A 71 -2.74 9.16 -15.86
CA GLU A 71 -4.08 8.67 -16.20
C GLU A 71 -4.31 8.61 -17.71
N GLY A 72 -3.74 9.59 -18.45
CA GLY A 72 -3.70 9.56 -19.92
C GLY A 72 -2.92 8.35 -20.45
N VAL A 73 -1.80 7.99 -19.84
CA VAL A 73 -1.05 6.77 -20.15
C VAL A 73 -1.91 5.53 -19.92
N ALA A 74 -2.52 5.39 -18.72
CA ALA A 74 -3.40 4.26 -18.42
C ALA A 74 -4.52 4.11 -19.44
N LYS A 75 -5.17 5.22 -19.80
CA LYS A 75 -6.26 5.23 -20.80
C LYS A 75 -5.80 4.90 -22.20
N SER A 76 -4.57 5.24 -22.56
CA SER A 76 -4.02 4.93 -23.88
C SER A 76 -3.62 3.47 -24.06
N MET A 77 -3.23 2.79 -22.97
CA MET A 77 -2.74 1.41 -22.97
C MET A 77 -3.82 0.39 -22.61
N GLY A 78 -4.74 0.75 -21.71
CA GLY A 78 -5.77 -0.13 -21.16
C GLY A 78 -7.17 0.48 -21.15
N LEU A 79 -7.95 0.11 -20.14
CA LEU A 79 -9.29 0.67 -19.92
C LEU A 79 -9.24 1.97 -19.11
N GLY A 80 -8.15 2.23 -18.42
CA GLY A 80 -7.93 3.40 -17.59
C GLY A 80 -7.15 3.07 -16.34
N VAL A 81 -7.39 3.83 -15.29
CA VAL A 81 -6.79 3.61 -13.98
C VAL A 81 -7.55 2.53 -13.20
N SER A 82 -6.82 1.78 -12.38
CA SER A 82 -7.42 0.79 -11.44
C SER A 82 -8.20 1.47 -10.32
N PHE A 83 -7.76 2.68 -9.95
CA PHE A 83 -8.35 3.53 -8.90
C PHE A 83 -7.94 4.99 -9.15
N PRO A 84 -8.59 5.98 -8.52
CA PRO A 84 -8.18 7.38 -8.63
C PRO A 84 -6.74 7.56 -8.17
N SER A 85 -5.86 8.04 -9.07
CA SER A 85 -4.44 8.19 -8.81
C SER A 85 -4.16 9.15 -7.65
N ILE A 86 -3.28 8.78 -6.73
CA ILE A 86 -2.79 9.64 -5.67
C ILE A 86 -1.43 10.20 -6.11
N VAL A 87 -1.34 11.50 -6.24
CA VAL A 87 -0.11 12.22 -6.59
C VAL A 87 0.03 13.36 -5.61
N SER A 88 0.87 13.21 -4.60
CA SER A 88 0.92 14.20 -3.52
C SER A 88 2.30 14.34 -2.87
N GLN A 89 2.72 15.58 -2.64
CA GLN A 89 3.86 15.89 -1.77
C GLN A 89 3.51 15.87 -0.27
N HIS A 90 2.25 15.56 0.06
CA HIS A 90 1.73 15.31 1.40
C HIS A 90 1.44 13.82 1.60
N GLY A 91 2.49 12.98 1.49
CA GLY A 91 2.38 11.53 1.62
C GLY A 91 1.83 11.05 2.97
N GLU A 92 1.83 11.92 4.00
CA GLU A 92 1.18 11.66 5.28
C GLU A 92 -0.35 11.67 5.20
N THR A 93 -0.93 12.17 4.12
CA THR A 93 -2.36 12.07 3.83
C THR A 93 -2.59 10.87 2.92
N LEU A 94 -2.92 9.72 3.51
CA LEU A 94 -2.86 8.40 2.86
C LEU A 94 -3.68 8.27 1.57
N HIS A 95 -4.87 8.89 1.50
CA HIS A 95 -5.73 8.91 0.30
C HIS A 95 -5.97 10.36 -0.14
N ASN A 96 -4.89 11.07 -0.45
CA ASN A 96 -4.99 12.46 -0.90
C ASN A 96 -5.34 12.53 -2.39
N LEU A 97 -6.61 12.73 -2.68
CA LEU A 97 -7.11 12.95 -4.05
C LEU A 97 -7.08 14.43 -4.46
N ASN A 98 -6.62 15.32 -3.58
CA ASN A 98 -6.41 16.73 -3.91
C ASN A 98 -5.01 16.91 -4.53
N SER A 99 -4.96 17.03 -5.83
CA SER A 99 -3.71 17.19 -6.60
C SER A 99 -3.45 18.66 -6.99
N GLU A 100 -3.73 19.61 -6.10
CA GLU A 100 -3.57 21.05 -6.35
C GLU A 100 -2.21 21.61 -5.92
N GLY A 101 -1.38 20.80 -5.24
CA GLY A 101 -0.08 21.22 -4.74
C GLY A 101 0.89 21.54 -5.86
N VAL A 102 1.65 22.64 -5.70
CA VAL A 102 2.81 22.97 -6.53
C VAL A 102 4.03 22.30 -5.91
N LEU A 103 4.69 21.43 -6.65
CA LEU A 103 5.85 20.69 -6.16
C LEU A 103 6.98 21.64 -5.74
N ALA A 104 7.53 21.42 -4.57
CA ALA A 104 8.58 22.24 -3.98
C ALA A 104 9.86 21.44 -3.73
N ASP A 105 11.00 22.06 -3.96
CA ASP A 105 12.30 21.50 -3.59
C ASP A 105 12.33 21.15 -2.10
N GLY A 106 13.00 20.03 -1.77
CA GLY A 106 13.09 19.54 -0.41
C GLY A 106 11.91 18.66 0.02
N ARG A 107 10.82 18.61 -0.76
CA ARG A 107 9.69 17.70 -0.54
C ARG A 107 9.91 16.33 -1.21
N LEU A 108 9.19 15.34 -0.71
CA LEU A 108 8.98 14.05 -1.39
C LEU A 108 7.67 14.11 -2.17
N LEU A 109 7.62 13.43 -3.30
CA LEU A 109 6.39 13.14 -4.04
C LEU A 109 6.06 11.66 -3.88
N LEU A 110 4.92 11.36 -3.30
CA LEU A 110 4.32 10.04 -3.27
C LEU A 110 3.37 9.93 -4.46
N VAL A 111 3.57 8.90 -5.28
CA VAL A 111 2.69 8.53 -6.38
C VAL A 111 2.22 7.12 -6.15
N ASP A 112 0.90 6.97 -6.04
CA ASP A 112 0.20 5.71 -5.87
C ASP A 112 -0.82 5.60 -6.99
N ALA A 113 -0.54 4.69 -7.93
CA ALA A 113 -1.26 4.63 -9.19
C ALA A 113 -1.12 3.25 -9.84
N GLY A 114 -2.21 2.80 -10.42
CA GLY A 114 -2.27 1.55 -11.16
C GLY A 114 -3.16 1.64 -12.38
N GLY A 115 -3.00 0.70 -13.29
CA GLY A 115 -3.74 0.62 -14.53
C GLY A 115 -4.56 -0.65 -14.66
N GLU A 116 -5.69 -0.54 -15.35
CA GLU A 116 -6.58 -1.64 -15.68
C GLU A 116 -6.38 -2.04 -17.14
N ASN A 117 -6.07 -3.32 -17.39
CA ASN A 117 -5.88 -3.82 -18.73
C ASN A 117 -7.24 -4.08 -19.45
N ARG A 118 -7.20 -4.49 -20.69
CA ARG A 118 -8.41 -4.70 -21.52
C ARG A 118 -9.27 -5.90 -21.10
N MET A 119 -8.76 -6.74 -20.20
CA MET A 119 -9.47 -7.88 -19.62
C MET A 119 -9.97 -7.59 -18.21
N ASN A 120 -9.95 -6.31 -17.78
CA ASN A 120 -10.35 -5.84 -16.46
C ASN A 120 -9.49 -6.37 -15.30
N TYR A 121 -8.23 -6.66 -15.54
CA TYR A 121 -7.28 -6.95 -14.46
C TYR A 121 -6.55 -5.67 -14.05
N CYS A 122 -6.50 -5.46 -12.75
CA CYS A 122 -5.93 -4.27 -12.13
C CYS A 122 -4.49 -4.50 -11.71
N TYR A 123 -3.72 -3.43 -11.65
CA TYR A 123 -2.39 -3.37 -11.09
C TYR A 123 -2.28 -2.21 -10.12
N ASP A 124 -1.46 -2.35 -9.07
CA ASP A 124 -1.28 -1.36 -8.01
C ASP A 124 0.21 -1.15 -7.68
N HIS A 125 0.63 0.11 -7.57
CA HIS A 125 1.99 0.46 -7.19
C HIS A 125 2.06 1.79 -6.49
N THR A 126 2.93 1.86 -5.50
CA THR A 126 3.36 3.14 -4.92
C THR A 126 4.87 3.31 -5.03
N ARG A 127 5.28 4.52 -5.43
CA ARG A 127 6.67 4.98 -5.32
C ARG A 127 6.72 6.35 -4.69
N THR A 128 7.73 6.58 -3.86
CA THR A 128 8.01 7.88 -3.24
C THR A 128 9.42 8.32 -3.60
N TYR A 129 9.59 9.54 -4.07
CA TYR A 129 10.87 10.05 -4.52
C TYR A 129 11.00 11.58 -4.32
N PRO A 130 12.24 12.13 -4.23
CA PRO A 130 12.43 13.55 -3.95
C PRO A 130 12.12 14.41 -5.18
N VAL A 131 11.40 15.51 -4.96
CA VAL A 131 11.09 16.52 -6.01
C VAL A 131 12.35 17.10 -6.63
N SER A 132 13.40 17.28 -5.81
CA SER A 132 14.73 17.77 -6.27
C SER A 132 15.53 16.77 -7.11
N GLY A 133 15.04 15.51 -7.27
CA GLY A 133 15.79 14.42 -7.90
C GLY A 133 16.95 13.86 -7.07
N ARG A 134 17.10 14.31 -5.80
CA ARG A 134 18.11 13.86 -4.85
C ARG A 134 17.55 13.76 -3.45
N PHE A 135 17.73 12.61 -2.81
CA PHE A 135 17.34 12.42 -1.43
C PHE A 135 18.23 13.24 -0.48
N THR A 136 17.62 13.94 0.47
CA THR A 136 18.35 14.42 1.64
C THR A 136 18.76 13.24 2.52
N ALA A 137 19.74 13.43 3.40
CA ALA A 137 20.16 12.38 4.33
C ALA A 137 18.99 11.88 5.20
N GLN A 138 18.11 12.76 5.65
CA GLN A 138 16.94 12.40 6.43
C GLN A 138 15.90 11.63 5.62
N GLN A 139 15.64 12.03 4.37
CA GLN A 139 14.72 11.33 3.48
C GLN A 139 15.25 9.93 3.17
N ARG A 140 16.54 9.81 2.87
CA ARG A 140 17.19 8.51 2.60
C ARG A 140 17.10 7.58 3.81
N GLU A 141 17.35 8.10 5.02
CA GLU A 141 17.28 7.33 6.27
C GLU A 141 15.91 6.64 6.44
N ILE A 142 14.80 7.36 6.23
CA ILE A 142 13.45 6.78 6.32
C ILE A 142 13.12 5.92 5.11
N TYR A 143 13.56 6.34 3.92
CA TYR A 143 13.34 5.57 2.69
C TYR A 143 13.97 4.18 2.77
N ASP A 144 15.23 4.10 3.22
CA ASP A 144 15.98 2.86 3.37
C ASP A 144 15.31 1.90 4.39
N ILE A 145 14.64 2.44 5.43
CA ILE A 145 13.85 1.64 6.38
C ILE A 145 12.64 1.01 5.68
N VAL A 146 11.88 1.79 4.91
CA VAL A 146 10.70 1.29 4.20
C VAL A 146 11.09 0.29 3.12
N LEU A 147 12.15 0.59 2.34
CA LEU A 147 12.67 -0.32 1.32
C LEU A 147 13.16 -1.64 1.93
N ALA A 148 13.88 -1.58 3.05
CA ALA A 148 14.31 -2.80 3.74
C ALA A 148 13.14 -3.64 4.28
N CYS A 149 12.01 -3.01 4.63
CA CYS A 149 10.79 -3.71 4.99
C CYS A 149 10.17 -4.39 3.77
N HIS A 150 9.95 -3.66 2.68
CA HIS A 150 9.42 -4.17 1.42
C HIS A 150 10.24 -5.39 0.93
N ASP A 151 11.57 -5.25 0.83
CA ASP A 151 12.45 -6.35 0.44
C ASP A 151 12.40 -7.54 1.40
N HIS A 152 12.18 -7.28 2.70
CA HIS A 152 12.05 -8.34 3.70
C HIS A 152 10.77 -9.13 3.47
N ILE A 153 9.64 -8.47 3.25
CA ILE A 153 8.36 -9.11 3.02
C ILE A 153 8.39 -9.96 1.75
N ALA A 154 8.91 -9.42 0.65
CA ALA A 154 9.07 -10.17 -0.60
C ALA A 154 9.94 -11.44 -0.45
N ARG A 155 10.82 -11.50 0.56
CA ARG A 155 11.65 -12.71 0.84
C ARG A 155 10.96 -13.73 1.74
N ILE A 156 10.08 -13.31 2.65
CA ILE A 156 9.51 -14.21 3.65
C ILE A 156 8.16 -14.78 3.25
N VAL A 157 7.40 -14.07 2.42
CA VAL A 157 6.06 -14.50 1.98
C VAL A 157 6.14 -15.85 1.29
N ARG A 158 5.30 -16.79 1.76
CA ARG A 158 5.21 -18.15 1.22
C ARG A 158 3.84 -18.75 1.50
N PRO A 159 3.46 -19.81 0.77
CA PRO A 159 2.20 -20.53 1.01
C PRO A 159 2.06 -20.98 2.47
N GLY A 160 0.85 -20.91 2.97
CA GLY A 160 0.49 -21.35 4.32
C GLY A 160 0.59 -20.28 5.39
N MET A 161 1.26 -19.16 5.13
CA MET A 161 1.29 -18.02 6.05
C MET A 161 -0.07 -17.33 6.13
N MET A 162 -0.38 -16.80 7.31
CA MET A 162 -1.52 -15.91 7.52
C MET A 162 -1.07 -14.46 7.28
N TYR A 163 -1.61 -13.81 6.24
CA TYR A 163 -1.06 -12.52 5.81
C TYR A 163 -1.09 -11.47 6.93
N MET A 164 -2.24 -11.32 7.58
CA MET A 164 -2.36 -10.28 8.62
C MET A 164 -1.72 -10.65 9.96
N GLN A 165 -1.82 -11.91 10.39
CA GLN A 165 -1.31 -12.33 11.70
C GLN A 165 0.20 -12.56 11.71
N GLU A 166 0.77 -12.94 10.58
CA GLU A 166 2.20 -13.28 10.49
C GLU A 166 2.95 -12.24 9.67
N VAL A 167 2.55 -12.00 8.42
CA VAL A 167 3.33 -11.17 7.50
C VAL A 167 3.25 -9.69 7.88
N HIS A 168 2.06 -9.17 8.18
CA HIS A 168 1.92 -7.78 8.61
C HIS A 168 2.67 -7.47 9.93
N LEU A 169 2.66 -8.42 10.88
CA LEU A 169 3.42 -8.24 12.13
C LEU A 169 4.94 -8.26 11.88
N GLU A 170 5.41 -9.03 10.92
CA GLU A 170 6.81 -9.00 10.49
C GLU A 170 7.17 -7.65 9.84
N ALA A 171 6.25 -7.07 9.03
CA ALA A 171 6.45 -5.72 8.49
C ALA A 171 6.55 -4.68 9.62
N TYR A 172 5.64 -4.72 10.59
CA TYR A 172 5.71 -3.85 11.77
C TYR A 172 7.02 -4.01 12.53
N ARG A 173 7.47 -5.24 12.76
CA ARG A 173 8.76 -5.51 13.44
C ARG A 173 9.92 -4.92 12.66
N LYS A 174 9.92 -5.12 11.32
CA LYS A 174 11.00 -4.62 10.46
C LYS A 174 11.07 -3.10 10.40
N LEU A 175 9.92 -2.42 10.30
CA LEU A 175 9.84 -0.97 10.39
C LEU A 175 10.27 -0.46 11.78
N ALA A 176 9.82 -1.14 12.86
CA ALA A 176 10.20 -0.79 14.23
C ALA A 176 11.71 -0.90 14.47
N GLU A 177 12.39 -1.94 13.94
CA GLU A 177 13.85 -2.06 13.99
C GLU A 177 14.54 -0.82 13.41
N GLY A 178 14.09 -0.36 12.25
CA GLY A 178 14.60 0.85 11.62
C GLY A 178 14.32 2.11 12.45
N LEU A 179 13.10 2.25 12.97
CA LEU A 179 12.70 3.41 13.80
C LEU A 179 13.43 3.45 15.13
N VAL A 180 13.78 2.29 15.72
CA VAL A 180 14.70 2.21 16.87
C VAL A 180 16.09 2.67 16.48
N GLY A 181 16.59 2.24 15.30
CA GLY A 181 17.91 2.63 14.79
C GLY A 181 18.08 4.14 14.63
N VAL A 182 17.02 4.86 14.23
CA VAL A 182 17.03 6.32 14.09
C VAL A 182 16.60 7.06 15.36
N GLY A 183 16.31 6.34 16.44
CA GLY A 183 15.98 6.89 17.76
C GLY A 183 14.53 7.37 17.94
N LEU A 184 13.65 7.16 16.95
CA LEU A 184 12.22 7.50 17.04
C LEU A 184 11.46 6.56 17.99
N LEU A 185 11.92 5.32 18.11
CA LEU A 185 11.43 4.35 19.10
C LEU A 185 12.53 4.02 20.11
N LYS A 186 12.13 3.84 21.35
CA LYS A 186 12.99 3.45 22.49
C LYS A 186 12.70 2.00 22.88
N GLY A 187 13.72 1.28 23.33
CA GLY A 187 13.59 -0.13 23.70
C GLY A 187 13.73 -1.06 22.51
N SER A 188 13.01 -2.18 22.52
CA SER A 188 13.07 -3.17 21.44
C SER A 188 11.96 -2.96 20.40
N ALA A 189 12.17 -3.44 19.18
CA ALA A 189 11.14 -3.47 18.16
C ALA A 189 9.93 -4.31 18.60
N ASP A 190 10.16 -5.44 19.26
CA ASP A 190 9.11 -6.32 19.76
C ASP A 190 8.22 -5.62 20.81
N ASP A 191 8.80 -4.84 21.72
CA ASP A 191 8.04 -4.06 22.70
C ASP A 191 7.17 -3.00 22.01
N ALA A 192 7.70 -2.33 20.99
CA ALA A 192 6.97 -1.32 20.23
C ALA A 192 5.79 -1.94 19.48
N VAL A 193 5.98 -3.10 18.84
CA VAL A 193 4.91 -3.85 18.16
C VAL A 193 3.86 -4.34 19.16
N ALA A 194 4.28 -4.94 20.27
CA ALA A 194 3.37 -5.43 21.31
C ALA A 194 2.53 -4.33 21.95
N ALA A 195 3.10 -3.12 22.11
CA ALA A 195 2.39 -1.95 22.60
C ALA A 195 1.46 -1.30 21.56
N GLY A 196 1.51 -1.73 20.28
CA GLY A 196 0.75 -1.14 19.19
C GLY A 196 1.29 0.23 18.72
N ALA A 197 2.54 0.58 19.04
CA ALA A 197 3.13 1.87 18.71
C ALA A 197 3.30 2.09 17.21
N MET A 198 3.36 1.00 16.43
CA MET A 198 3.49 1.07 14.97
C MET A 198 2.28 1.70 14.29
N TYR A 199 1.10 1.70 14.93
CA TYR A 199 -0.07 2.43 14.44
C TYR A 199 0.20 3.93 14.24
N LEU A 200 1.11 4.53 15.04
CA LEU A 200 1.48 5.94 14.89
C LEU A 200 2.23 6.22 13.57
N PHE A 201 2.94 5.23 13.04
CA PHE A 201 3.81 5.37 11.87
C PHE A 201 3.25 4.71 10.61
N MET A 202 2.49 3.63 10.74
CA MET A 202 1.82 2.92 9.64
C MET A 202 0.39 2.55 10.06
N PRO A 203 -0.58 3.48 9.96
CA PRO A 203 -1.96 3.27 10.41
C PRO A 203 -2.84 2.55 9.37
N HIS A 204 -2.29 1.63 8.59
CA HIS A 204 -3.01 0.83 7.59
C HIS A 204 -2.52 -0.62 7.55
N GLY A 205 -3.21 -1.48 6.81
CA GLY A 205 -2.80 -2.85 6.55
C GLY A 205 -1.59 -2.91 5.62
N LEU A 206 -0.82 -4.00 5.68
CA LEU A 206 0.35 -4.18 4.79
C LEU A 206 -0.05 -4.35 3.33
N GLY A 207 -1.28 -4.77 3.05
CA GLY A 207 -1.75 -4.96 1.69
C GLY A 207 -3.12 -5.64 1.62
N HIS A 208 -3.55 -5.88 0.42
CA HIS A 208 -4.85 -6.43 0.04
C HIS A 208 -4.74 -7.41 -1.13
N GLY A 209 -5.80 -8.18 -1.39
CA GLY A 209 -5.89 -9.00 -2.60
C GLY A 209 -6.03 -8.15 -3.85
N LEU A 210 -5.47 -8.61 -4.94
CA LEU A 210 -5.51 -7.96 -6.24
C LEU A 210 -6.02 -8.91 -7.32
N GLY A 211 -6.73 -8.37 -8.32
CA GLY A 211 -7.26 -9.16 -9.42
C GLY A 211 -8.09 -8.32 -10.41
N MET A 212 -9.34 -8.72 -10.63
CA MET A 212 -10.30 -7.96 -11.45
C MET A 212 -10.81 -6.70 -10.75
N ASP A 213 -10.64 -6.58 -9.45
CA ASP A 213 -10.76 -5.34 -8.68
C ASP A 213 -9.43 -5.05 -8.03
N VAL A 214 -9.08 -3.77 -7.86
CA VAL A 214 -7.83 -3.38 -7.17
C VAL A 214 -7.83 -3.85 -5.72
N HIS A 215 -8.99 -3.77 -5.02
CA HIS A 215 -9.24 -4.42 -3.75
C HIS A 215 -10.10 -5.67 -4.01
N ASP A 216 -9.46 -6.76 -4.39
CA ASP A 216 -10.15 -7.94 -4.88
C ASP A 216 -10.97 -8.61 -3.78
N CYS A 217 -12.26 -8.81 -4.07
CA CYS A 217 -13.26 -9.43 -3.20
C CYS A 217 -13.59 -8.69 -1.89
N GLU A 218 -13.05 -7.51 -1.60
CA GLU A 218 -13.40 -6.74 -0.40
C GLU A 218 -14.87 -6.34 -0.33
N ASN A 219 -15.49 -6.06 -1.48
CA ASN A 219 -16.91 -5.74 -1.62
C ASN A 219 -17.83 -6.91 -1.23
N ILE A 220 -17.33 -8.14 -1.22
CA ILE A 220 -18.06 -9.33 -0.77
C ILE A 220 -17.93 -9.49 0.75
N GLY A 221 -17.00 -8.75 1.36
CA GLY A 221 -16.74 -8.71 2.79
C GLY A 221 -15.67 -9.73 3.22
N GLU A 222 -14.85 -9.34 4.14
CA GLU A 222 -13.74 -10.13 4.70
C GLU A 222 -14.18 -11.48 5.30
N ARG A 223 -15.44 -11.57 5.67
CA ARG A 223 -16.07 -12.80 6.14
C ARG A 223 -16.05 -13.93 5.11
N SER A 224 -15.81 -13.59 3.85
CA SER A 224 -15.73 -14.58 2.77
C SER A 224 -14.46 -15.43 2.84
N PHE A 225 -13.44 -15.00 3.58
CA PHE A 225 -12.14 -15.64 3.57
C PHE A 225 -11.81 -16.48 4.83
N ASP A 226 -12.17 -16.06 6.03
CA ASP A 226 -12.10 -16.89 7.25
C ASP A 226 -12.83 -16.25 8.44
N TYR A 227 -13.91 -16.85 8.89
CA TYR A 227 -14.74 -16.36 9.99
C TYR A 227 -14.06 -16.39 11.36
N SER A 228 -13.13 -17.32 11.58
CA SER A 228 -12.45 -17.50 12.88
C SER A 228 -11.57 -16.29 13.23
N LEU A 229 -11.03 -15.63 12.23
CA LEU A 229 -10.09 -14.52 12.38
C LEU A 229 -10.77 -13.17 12.67
N VAL A 230 -12.06 -13.03 12.34
CA VAL A 230 -12.83 -11.79 12.61
C VAL A 230 -12.99 -11.53 14.11
N ALA A 231 -13.10 -12.58 14.92
CA ALA A 231 -13.21 -12.46 16.38
C ALA A 231 -11.89 -12.03 17.04
N GLU A 232 -10.74 -12.49 16.53
CA GLU A 232 -9.42 -12.10 17.02
C GLU A 232 -9.08 -10.64 16.65
N ARG A 233 -9.54 -10.15 15.51
CA ARG A 233 -9.40 -8.74 15.11
C ARG A 233 -10.06 -7.76 16.08
N ALA A 234 -11.23 -8.10 16.59
CA ALA A 234 -11.95 -7.26 17.55
C ALA A 234 -11.19 -7.09 18.86
N ALA A 235 -10.28 -8.02 19.21
CA ALA A 235 -9.45 -7.97 20.39
C ALA A 235 -8.15 -7.15 20.19
N GLN A 236 -7.72 -6.93 18.95
CA GLN A 236 -6.51 -6.18 18.60
C GLN A 236 -6.86 -4.75 18.16
N SER A 237 -7.36 -3.94 19.07
CA SER A 237 -7.85 -2.57 18.79
C SER A 237 -6.80 -1.60 18.23
N ALA A 238 -5.52 -1.97 18.19
CA ALA A 238 -4.44 -1.16 17.62
C ALA A 238 -4.21 -1.41 16.11
N THR A 239 -4.84 -2.42 15.55
CA THR A 239 -4.67 -2.86 14.16
C THR A 239 -5.98 -2.72 13.39
N CYS A 240 -6.51 -1.51 13.30
CA CYS A 240 -7.70 -1.25 12.49
C CYS A 240 -7.37 -1.39 11.00
N LEU A 241 -8.35 -1.86 10.22
CA LEU A 241 -8.29 -2.00 8.75
C LEU A 241 -7.35 -3.11 8.24
N HIS A 242 -7.41 -4.27 8.86
CA HIS A 242 -6.78 -5.46 8.30
C HIS A 242 -7.58 -5.95 7.09
N ARG A 243 -6.95 -5.89 5.94
CA ARG A 243 -7.37 -6.54 4.69
C ARG A 243 -6.58 -7.84 4.53
N ALA A 244 -6.93 -8.71 3.60
CA ALA A 244 -6.19 -9.94 3.33
C ALA A 244 -5.97 -10.83 4.58
N THR A 245 -7.04 -11.19 5.27
CA THR A 245 -6.98 -11.99 6.51
C THR A 245 -6.84 -13.49 6.28
N TRP A 246 -6.72 -13.93 5.03
CA TRP A 246 -6.70 -15.33 4.66
C TRP A 246 -5.30 -15.96 4.69
N ARG A 247 -5.29 -17.28 4.63
CA ARG A 247 -4.06 -18.06 4.48
C ARG A 247 -3.61 -18.07 3.03
N LEU A 248 -2.36 -17.68 2.81
CA LEU A 248 -1.80 -17.61 1.46
C LEU A 248 -1.73 -18.98 0.78
N ARG A 249 -2.15 -19.02 -0.46
CA ARG A 249 -2.08 -20.19 -1.35
C ARG A 249 -1.28 -19.86 -2.61
N PRO A 250 -0.62 -20.83 -3.27
CA PRO A 250 -0.03 -20.59 -4.59
C PRO A 250 -1.09 -20.03 -5.56
N GLY A 251 -0.74 -19.00 -6.31
CA GLY A 251 -1.66 -18.29 -7.21
C GLY A 251 -2.38 -17.10 -6.57
N THR A 252 -2.29 -16.89 -5.25
CA THR A 252 -2.78 -15.65 -4.61
C THR A 252 -1.90 -14.48 -5.05
N ILE A 253 -2.54 -13.36 -5.41
CA ILE A 253 -1.86 -12.08 -5.69
C ILE A 253 -2.32 -11.06 -4.67
N LEU A 254 -1.37 -10.31 -4.12
CA LEU A 254 -1.60 -9.33 -3.06
C LEU A 254 -0.59 -8.18 -3.15
N SER A 255 -0.98 -6.98 -2.70
CA SER A 255 -0.05 -5.87 -2.56
C SER A 255 0.86 -6.05 -1.35
N ASP A 256 2.08 -5.53 -1.43
CA ASP A 256 3.04 -5.35 -0.35
C ASP A 256 3.41 -3.86 -0.30
N GLU A 257 2.76 -3.13 0.61
CA GLU A 257 2.76 -1.66 0.65
C GLU A 257 3.19 -1.07 2.01
N PRO A 258 4.36 -1.46 2.54
CA PRO A 258 4.83 -0.86 3.77
C PRO A 258 5.07 0.65 3.62
N GLY A 259 4.82 1.39 4.70
CA GLY A 259 5.05 2.83 4.73
C GLY A 259 5.40 3.35 6.10
N ILE A 260 5.99 4.55 6.13
CA ILE A 260 6.21 5.35 7.34
C ILE A 260 5.65 6.74 7.08
N TYR A 261 4.74 7.17 7.95
CA TYR A 261 4.07 8.45 7.85
C TYR A 261 4.20 9.23 9.15
N PHE A 262 4.38 10.54 9.03
CA PHE A 262 4.41 11.44 10.17
C PHE A 262 3.17 12.35 10.12
N ILE A 263 2.05 11.84 10.64
CA ILE A 263 0.73 12.47 10.57
C ILE A 263 0.54 13.40 11.80
N PRO A 264 0.58 14.74 11.64
CA PRO A 264 0.56 15.66 12.77
C PRO A 264 -0.64 15.46 13.70
N ALA A 265 -1.85 15.30 13.15
CA ALA A 265 -3.06 15.11 13.94
C ALA A 265 -3.05 13.81 14.74
N LEU A 266 -2.44 12.74 14.21
CA LEU A 266 -2.32 11.45 14.91
C LEU A 266 -1.27 11.53 16.02
N VAL A 267 -0.17 12.22 15.76
CA VAL A 267 0.87 12.51 16.77
C VAL A 267 0.28 13.29 17.94
N ASP A 268 -0.43 14.38 17.63
CA ASP A 268 -1.08 15.23 18.66
C ASP A 268 -2.07 14.42 19.49
N LYS A 269 -2.91 13.61 18.85
CA LYS A 269 -3.88 12.76 19.53
C LYS A 269 -3.21 11.74 20.45
N CYS A 270 -2.25 10.98 19.94
CA CYS A 270 -1.58 9.94 20.71
C CYS A 270 -0.80 10.51 21.90
N GLU A 271 -0.13 11.64 21.73
CA GLU A 271 0.61 12.31 22.80
C GLU A 271 -0.33 12.87 23.87
N ALA A 272 -1.42 13.55 23.48
CA ALA A 272 -2.43 14.08 24.41
C ALA A 272 -3.11 12.95 25.22
N GLU A 273 -3.36 11.80 24.61
CA GLU A 273 -3.90 10.61 25.28
C GLU A 273 -2.82 9.88 26.11
N GLY A 274 -1.58 10.31 26.08
CA GLY A 274 -0.46 9.68 26.78
C GLY A 274 -0.08 8.31 26.25
N LYS A 275 -0.50 7.97 25.01
CA LYS A 275 -0.16 6.71 24.35
C LYS A 275 1.33 6.62 24.05
N PHE A 276 1.85 5.41 24.13
CA PHE A 276 3.23 5.06 23.74
C PHE A 276 4.32 5.85 24.49
N ARG A 277 3.99 6.48 25.65
CA ARG A 277 4.98 7.14 26.50
C ARG A 277 6.06 6.15 26.93
N GLY A 278 7.33 6.54 26.79
CA GLY A 278 8.47 5.68 27.07
C GLY A 278 8.89 4.77 25.91
N ILE A 279 8.05 4.66 24.86
CA ILE A 279 8.37 3.92 23.62
C ILE A 279 8.67 4.91 22.49
N VAL A 280 7.79 5.89 22.26
CA VAL A 280 7.97 6.92 21.20
C VAL A 280 8.75 8.11 21.76
N ASP A 281 9.74 8.58 21.03
CA ASP A 281 10.41 9.84 21.29
C ASP A 281 9.65 10.99 20.60
N TYR A 282 8.65 11.54 21.28
CA TYR A 282 7.82 12.61 20.74
C TYR A 282 8.61 13.92 20.50
N ASP A 283 9.63 14.21 21.30
CA ASP A 283 10.47 15.40 21.13
C ASP A 283 11.28 15.31 19.83
N LEU A 284 11.90 14.17 19.59
CA LEU A 284 12.63 13.91 18.34
C LEU A 284 11.67 13.92 17.13
N LEU A 285 10.51 13.23 17.24
CA LEU A 285 9.50 13.19 16.19
C LEU A 285 9.07 14.61 15.80
N ARG A 286 8.70 15.44 16.77
CA ARG A 286 8.24 16.81 16.53
C ARG A 286 9.33 17.71 15.95
N SER A 287 10.53 17.60 16.48
CA SER A 287 11.62 18.51 16.07
C SER A 287 12.20 18.21 14.69
N ARG A 288 12.11 16.93 14.23
CA ARG A 288 12.76 16.50 12.99
C ARG A 288 11.81 15.98 11.90
N TYR A 289 10.64 15.45 12.27
CA TYR A 289 9.85 14.66 11.32
C TYR A 289 8.42 15.16 11.12
N LEU A 290 7.93 16.12 11.90
CA LEU A 290 6.52 16.52 11.82
C LEU A 290 6.12 17.14 10.46
N ASP A 291 7.08 17.73 9.73
CA ASP A 291 6.90 18.28 8.37
C ASP A 291 7.54 17.40 7.28
N PHE A 292 7.85 16.16 7.61
CA PHE A 292 8.52 15.23 6.69
C PHE A 292 7.58 14.72 5.58
N GLY A 293 6.32 14.47 5.92
CA GLY A 293 5.37 13.81 5.04
C GLY A 293 5.27 12.31 5.30
N GLY A 294 5.25 11.51 4.24
CA GLY A 294 5.19 10.04 4.31
C GLY A 294 5.90 9.38 3.14
N ILE A 295 6.30 8.14 3.36
CA ILE A 295 6.88 7.25 2.35
C ILE A 295 6.08 5.96 2.33
N ARG A 296 5.64 5.53 1.13
CA ARG A 296 5.16 4.18 0.83
C ARG A 296 5.94 3.64 -0.36
N ILE A 297 6.24 2.36 -0.33
CA ILE A 297 6.80 1.58 -1.44
C ILE A 297 5.88 0.37 -1.59
N GLU A 298 5.41 0.12 -2.79
CA GLU A 298 4.45 -0.94 -3.06
C GLU A 298 4.72 -1.65 -4.36
N ASP A 299 4.71 -2.97 -4.31
CA ASP A 299 4.67 -3.86 -5.46
C ASP A 299 3.66 -5.00 -5.22
N ASP A 300 3.18 -5.59 -6.29
CA ASP A 300 2.28 -6.73 -6.23
C ASP A 300 3.06 -8.05 -6.16
N LEU A 301 2.72 -8.91 -5.22
CA LEU A 301 3.34 -10.20 -5.00
C LEU A 301 2.44 -11.34 -5.49
N LEU A 302 2.98 -12.21 -6.34
CA LEU A 302 2.40 -13.52 -6.66
C LEU A 302 2.98 -14.58 -5.73
N VAL A 303 2.12 -15.23 -4.96
CA VAL A 303 2.51 -16.41 -4.14
C VAL A 303 2.73 -17.61 -5.07
N THR A 304 3.91 -18.24 -4.96
CA THR A 304 4.33 -19.42 -5.72
C THR A 304 4.23 -20.68 -4.86
N ASP A 305 4.60 -21.84 -5.38
CA ASP A 305 4.58 -23.10 -4.61
C ASP A 305 5.52 -23.10 -3.40
N THR A 306 6.57 -22.26 -3.39
CA THR A 306 7.62 -22.28 -2.36
C THR A 306 7.91 -20.94 -1.71
N GLY A 307 7.38 -19.84 -2.25
CA GLY A 307 7.65 -18.48 -1.80
C GLY A 307 6.73 -17.49 -2.49
N CYS A 308 7.27 -16.35 -2.89
CA CYS A 308 6.58 -15.40 -3.76
C CYS A 308 7.56 -14.76 -4.75
N ARG A 309 7.02 -14.04 -5.71
CA ARG A 309 7.76 -13.13 -6.59
C ARG A 309 6.98 -11.85 -6.82
N ILE A 310 7.68 -10.77 -7.05
CA ILE A 310 7.08 -9.54 -7.53
C ILE A 310 6.56 -9.77 -8.96
N LEU A 311 5.38 -9.23 -9.28
CA LEU A 311 4.83 -9.26 -10.63
C LEU A 311 5.62 -8.32 -11.55
N GLY A 312 5.66 -8.67 -12.83
CA GLY A 312 6.33 -7.90 -13.87
C GLY A 312 7.61 -8.55 -14.38
N ASP A 313 7.96 -8.21 -15.62
CA ASP A 313 9.18 -8.67 -16.31
C ASP A 313 10.40 -7.78 -16.05
N ARG A 314 10.20 -6.68 -15.32
CA ARG A 314 11.20 -5.68 -14.93
C ARG A 314 10.80 -5.01 -13.63
N THR A 315 11.69 -4.27 -13.02
CA THR A 315 11.40 -3.51 -11.80
C THR A 315 11.10 -2.05 -12.15
N ILE A 316 10.04 -1.47 -11.56
CA ILE A 316 9.87 -0.03 -11.49
C ILE A 316 10.99 0.51 -10.58
N PRO A 317 11.74 1.56 -10.97
CA PRO A 317 12.83 2.09 -10.15
C PRO A 317 12.41 2.23 -8.68
N VAL A 318 13.21 1.64 -7.78
CA VAL A 318 12.87 1.56 -6.36
C VAL A 318 14.07 1.86 -5.45
N THR A 319 15.29 1.55 -5.85
CA THR A 319 16.46 1.92 -5.06
C THR A 319 16.73 3.43 -5.14
N VAL A 320 17.37 3.99 -4.12
CA VAL A 320 17.74 5.41 -4.11
C VAL A 320 18.52 5.79 -5.36
N GLU A 321 19.47 4.95 -5.77
CA GLU A 321 20.32 5.18 -6.94
C GLU A 321 19.52 5.16 -8.26
N GLU A 322 18.58 4.24 -8.41
CA GLU A 322 17.70 4.16 -9.58
C GLU A 322 16.77 5.37 -9.67
N LEU A 323 16.14 5.74 -8.55
CA LEU A 323 15.24 6.90 -8.50
C LEU A 323 16.00 8.19 -8.82
N GLU A 324 17.16 8.40 -8.20
CA GLU A 324 18.01 9.57 -8.49
C GLU A 324 18.54 9.60 -9.93
N ALA A 325 18.56 8.46 -10.61
CA ALA A 325 18.94 8.38 -12.02
C ALA A 325 17.81 8.78 -12.98
N VAL A 326 16.53 8.71 -12.57
CA VAL A 326 15.36 8.88 -13.45
C VAL A 326 14.56 10.14 -13.15
N VAL A 327 14.42 10.51 -11.85
CA VAL A 327 13.55 11.59 -11.40
C VAL A 327 13.97 12.94 -12.00
N GLY A 328 13.02 13.61 -12.68
CA GLY A 328 13.22 14.94 -13.29
C GLY A 328 14.07 14.96 -14.56
N ARG A 329 14.24 13.81 -15.23
CA ARG A 329 15.13 13.68 -16.38
C ARG A 329 14.41 13.28 -17.67
#